data_674cadd546f0dc0fb3cd5eb0caef15c6
#
_entry.id   674cadd546f0dc0fb3cd5eb0caef15c6
#
_cell.length_a   1.000
_cell.length_b   1.000
_cell.length_c   1.000
_cell.angle_alpha   90.00
_cell.angle_beta   90.00
_cell.angle_gamma   90.00
#
_symmetry.space_group_name_H-M   'P 1'
#
loop_
_entity.id
_entity.type
_entity.pdbx_description
1 polymer ?
#
loop_
_entity_poly.entity_id
_entity_poly.type
_entity_poly.pdbx_seq_one_letter_code
_entity_poly.pdbx_strand_id
1 'polypeptide(L)'
;MPTFFLRLFDFLLLSAAAALFGACLTSVLKTDAYGWMIPDAPFLYGPFEFYVDSALAGLAGLLSLALAERLARVRRSAAWRAAATLAAVLVALYLAPPDPQVFGNTWAPGEATRELFVAQWRMVLPIAFAALALRLGLRSMLARSGT
;
A
#
# COMPACT_ATOMS: atom_id res chain seq x y z
N MET A 1 -12.41 -20.70 -8.82
CA MET A 1 -12.84 -19.92 -7.65
C MET A 1 -11.73 -19.48 -6.69
N PRO A 2 -10.72 -20.29 -6.31
CA PRO A 2 -9.67 -19.83 -5.38
C PRO A 2 -8.87 -18.63 -5.87
N THR A 3 -8.67 -18.48 -7.17
CA THR A 3 -7.94 -17.35 -7.75
C THR A 3 -8.65 -16.01 -7.58
N PHE A 4 -9.97 -15.96 -7.68
CA PHE A 4 -10.75 -14.74 -7.48
C PHE A 4 -10.65 -14.25 -6.04
N PHE A 5 -10.84 -15.13 -5.06
CA PHE A 5 -10.72 -14.79 -3.65
C PHE A 5 -9.32 -14.29 -3.26
N LEU A 6 -8.28 -14.92 -3.83
CA LEU A 6 -6.91 -14.45 -3.64
C LEU A 6 -6.70 -13.03 -4.20
N ARG A 7 -7.23 -12.74 -5.39
CA ARG A 7 -7.14 -11.40 -5.98
C ARG A 7 -7.92 -10.35 -5.21
N LEU A 8 -9.12 -10.72 -4.75
CA LEU A 8 -9.90 -9.84 -3.88
C LEU A 8 -9.17 -9.55 -2.57
N PHE A 9 -8.60 -10.59 -1.94
CA PHE A 9 -7.78 -10.41 -0.75
C PHE A 9 -6.54 -9.54 -1.01
N ASP A 10 -5.80 -9.79 -2.09
CA ASP A 10 -4.65 -8.97 -2.49
C ASP A 10 -5.07 -7.49 -2.67
N PHE A 11 -6.20 -7.23 -3.32
CA PHE A 11 -6.74 -5.88 -3.49
C PHE A 11 -7.07 -5.21 -2.15
N LEU A 12 -7.82 -5.90 -1.30
CA LEU A 12 -8.22 -5.37 0.01
C LEU A 12 -7.02 -5.11 0.91
N LEU A 13 -6.04 -6.03 0.92
CA LEU A 13 -4.81 -5.89 1.68
C LEU A 13 -3.98 -4.68 1.23
N LEU A 14 -3.81 -4.49 -0.07
CA LEU A 14 -3.06 -3.37 -0.63
C LEU A 14 -3.76 -2.03 -0.39
N SER A 15 -5.09 -2.00 -0.54
CA SER A 15 -5.91 -0.81 -0.26
C SER A 15 -5.88 -0.45 1.22
N ALA A 16 -5.98 -1.45 2.11
CA ALA A 16 -5.88 -1.24 3.55
C ALA A 16 -4.48 -0.75 3.97
N ALA A 17 -3.42 -1.29 3.36
CA ALA A 17 -2.06 -0.82 3.61
C ALA A 17 -1.88 0.65 3.18
N ALA A 18 -2.41 1.03 2.02
CA ALA A 18 -2.38 2.41 1.54
C ALA A 18 -3.17 3.35 2.47
N ALA A 19 -4.39 2.96 2.88
CA ALA A 19 -5.20 3.74 3.82
C ALA A 19 -4.51 3.89 5.18
N LEU A 20 -3.93 2.82 5.71
CA LEU A 20 -3.20 2.84 6.97
C LEU A 20 -1.99 3.80 6.90
N PHE A 21 -1.20 3.70 5.83
CA PHE A 21 -0.06 4.59 5.65
C PHE A 21 -0.50 6.05 5.53
N GLY A 22 -1.49 6.36 4.69
CA GLY A 22 -1.99 7.72 4.50
C GLY A 22 -2.58 8.33 5.76
N ALA A 23 -3.35 7.56 6.54
CA ALA A 23 -3.92 8.00 7.81
C ALA A 23 -2.83 8.23 8.88
N CYS A 24 -1.84 7.34 8.98
CA CYS A 24 -0.71 7.50 9.88
C CYS A 24 0.18 8.69 9.47
N LEU A 25 0.45 8.86 8.19
CA LEU A 25 1.21 10.00 7.66
C LEU A 25 0.52 11.32 8.03
N THR A 26 -0.78 11.41 7.79
CA THR A 26 -1.57 12.61 8.14
C THR A 26 -1.51 12.89 9.65
N SER A 27 -1.63 11.85 10.48
CA SER A 27 -1.55 12.00 11.93
C SER A 27 -0.17 12.51 12.35
N VAL A 28 0.91 11.91 11.87
CA VAL A 28 2.28 12.32 12.21
C VAL A 28 2.55 13.76 11.75
N LEU A 29 2.17 14.14 10.55
CA LEU A 29 2.40 15.50 10.04
C LEU A 29 1.58 16.59 10.75
N LYS A 30 0.42 16.24 11.31
CA LYS A 30 -0.45 17.19 12.02
C LYS A 30 -0.25 17.22 13.53
N THR A 31 0.17 16.12 14.13
CA THR A 31 0.20 15.97 15.59
C THR A 31 1.53 15.44 16.16
N ASP A 32 2.52 15.17 15.32
CA ASP A 32 3.78 14.50 15.70
C ASP A 32 3.59 13.13 16.41
N ALA A 33 2.40 12.53 16.26
CA ALA A 33 2.05 11.27 16.89
C ALA A 33 1.48 10.27 15.89
N TYR A 34 1.83 8.98 16.06
CA TYR A 34 1.21 7.92 15.27
C TYR A 34 -0.26 7.75 15.66
N GLY A 35 -1.12 7.73 14.66
CA GLY A 35 -2.56 7.57 14.86
C GLY A 35 -3.30 7.37 13.54
N TRP A 36 -4.62 7.29 13.63
CA TRP A 36 -5.50 7.26 12.47
C TRP A 36 -6.14 8.62 12.29
N MET A 37 -5.72 9.36 11.29
CA MET A 37 -6.30 10.65 10.95
C MET A 37 -6.54 10.72 9.45
N ILE A 38 -7.82 10.86 9.06
CA ILE A 38 -8.17 11.07 7.67
C ILE A 38 -7.88 12.53 7.32
N PRO A 39 -7.13 12.79 6.22
CA PRO A 39 -6.90 14.16 5.79
C PRO A 39 -8.22 14.83 5.42
N ASP A 40 -8.41 16.02 5.91
CA ASP A 40 -9.57 16.86 5.61
C ASP A 40 -9.05 18.25 5.22
N ALA A 41 -9.26 18.60 3.96
CA ALA A 41 -8.97 19.91 3.41
C ALA A 41 -10.28 20.45 2.83
N PRO A 42 -10.93 21.42 3.48
CA PRO A 42 -12.22 21.94 3.05
C PRO A 42 -12.24 22.29 1.56
N PHE A 43 -13.23 21.80 0.82
CA PHE A 43 -13.44 21.97 -0.62
C PHE A 43 -12.41 21.29 -1.55
N LEU A 44 -11.35 20.69 -1.02
CA LEU A 44 -10.29 20.05 -1.82
C LEU A 44 -10.21 18.55 -1.62
N TYR A 45 -10.38 18.06 -0.39
CA TYR A 45 -10.17 16.67 -0.06
C TYR A 45 -10.96 16.26 1.19
N GLY A 46 -11.66 15.15 1.13
CA GLY A 46 -12.47 14.64 2.24
C GLY A 46 -12.34 13.12 2.43
N PRO A 47 -13.10 12.56 3.38
CA PRO A 47 -13.05 11.12 3.67
C PRO A 47 -13.40 10.21 2.49
N PHE A 48 -14.31 10.64 1.62
CA PHE A 48 -14.70 9.86 0.44
C PHE A 48 -13.52 9.73 -0.53
N GLU A 49 -12.88 10.85 -0.87
CA GLU A 49 -11.72 10.90 -1.74
C GLU A 49 -10.58 10.05 -1.16
N PHE A 50 -10.36 10.11 0.15
CA PHE A 50 -9.33 9.32 0.83
C PHE A 50 -9.51 7.81 0.62
N TYR A 51 -10.73 7.29 0.75
CA TYR A 51 -10.97 5.86 0.55
C TYR A 51 -10.93 5.46 -0.92
N VAL A 52 -11.39 6.32 -1.82
CA VAL A 52 -11.29 6.09 -3.27
C VAL A 52 -9.83 6.03 -3.70
N ASP A 53 -9.02 7.00 -3.28
CA ASP A 53 -7.60 7.05 -3.60
C ASP A 53 -6.83 5.87 -2.99
N SER A 54 -7.19 5.44 -1.77
CA SER A 54 -6.64 4.23 -1.17
C SER A 54 -6.96 2.97 -1.99
N ALA A 55 -8.17 2.88 -2.52
CA ALA A 55 -8.57 1.78 -3.40
C ALA A 55 -7.84 1.84 -4.75
N LEU A 56 -7.64 3.03 -5.33
CA LEU A 56 -6.87 3.21 -6.55
C LEU A 56 -5.39 2.86 -6.35
N ALA A 57 -4.80 3.26 -5.23
CA ALA A 57 -3.43 2.87 -4.87
C ALA A 57 -3.31 1.34 -4.70
N GLY A 58 -4.29 0.72 -4.04
CA GLY A 58 -4.38 -0.74 -3.92
C GLY A 58 -4.52 -1.44 -5.28
N LEU A 59 -5.32 -0.87 -6.18
CA LEU A 59 -5.47 -1.39 -7.55
C LEU A 59 -4.16 -1.31 -8.33
N ALA A 60 -3.43 -0.20 -8.24
CA ALA A 60 -2.13 -0.04 -8.87
C ALA A 60 -1.11 -1.08 -8.35
N GLY A 61 -1.08 -1.30 -7.03
CA GLY A 61 -0.30 -2.37 -6.42
C GLY A 61 -0.71 -3.76 -6.91
N LEU A 62 -2.01 -4.05 -7.01
CA LEU A 62 -2.52 -5.32 -7.53
C LEU A 62 -2.13 -5.54 -8.99
N LEU A 63 -2.22 -4.52 -9.83
CA LEU A 63 -1.79 -4.61 -11.24
C LEU A 63 -0.29 -4.86 -11.34
N SER A 64 0.52 -4.17 -10.55
CA SER A 64 1.98 -4.40 -10.47
C SER A 64 2.30 -5.83 -10.08
N LEU A 65 1.58 -6.38 -9.08
CA LEU A 65 1.71 -7.76 -8.64
C LEU A 65 1.30 -8.76 -9.74
N ALA A 66 0.17 -8.50 -10.40
CA ALA A 66 -0.32 -9.37 -11.47
C ALA A 66 0.63 -9.40 -12.66
N LEU A 67 1.26 -8.27 -13.00
CA LEU A 67 2.29 -8.19 -14.03
C LEU A 67 3.54 -8.96 -13.62
N ALA A 68 4.02 -8.77 -12.39
CA ALA A 68 5.19 -9.47 -11.87
C ALA A 68 4.98 -11.01 -11.86
N GLU A 69 3.80 -11.48 -11.50
CA GLU A 69 3.45 -12.89 -11.47
C GLU A 69 3.37 -13.56 -12.87
N ARG A 70 3.36 -12.78 -13.96
CA ARG A 70 3.51 -13.33 -15.32
C ARG A 70 4.93 -13.79 -15.60
N LEU A 71 5.93 -13.25 -14.88
CA LEU A 71 7.32 -13.62 -15.05
C LEU A 71 7.57 -15.05 -14.53
N ALA A 72 8.22 -15.87 -15.34
CA ALA A 72 8.53 -17.27 -14.99
C ALA A 72 9.35 -17.38 -13.71
N ARG A 73 10.28 -16.45 -13.45
CA ARG A 73 11.10 -16.41 -12.23
C ARG A 73 10.25 -16.23 -10.98
N VAL A 74 9.26 -15.33 -11.02
CA VAL A 74 8.36 -15.07 -9.89
C VAL A 74 7.49 -16.29 -9.59
N ARG A 75 7.02 -17.00 -10.62
CA ARG A 75 6.22 -18.23 -10.44
C ARG A 75 7.01 -19.37 -9.82
N ARG A 76 8.29 -19.50 -10.16
CA ARG A 76 9.14 -20.64 -9.76
C ARG A 76 9.82 -20.48 -8.41
N SER A 77 10.03 -19.28 -7.91
CA SER A 77 10.80 -19.01 -6.69
C SER A 77 9.96 -18.30 -5.62
N ALA A 78 10.03 -18.83 -4.40
CA ALA A 78 9.39 -18.21 -3.23
C ALA A 78 9.98 -16.82 -2.93
N ALA A 79 11.29 -16.67 -3.06
CA ALA A 79 11.98 -15.39 -2.86
C ALA A 79 11.52 -14.33 -3.86
N TRP A 80 11.40 -14.69 -5.15
CA TRP A 80 10.90 -13.76 -6.17
C TRP A 80 9.41 -13.41 -5.97
N ARG A 81 8.61 -14.35 -5.47
CA ARG A 81 7.21 -14.05 -5.09
C ARG A 81 7.13 -13.08 -3.92
N ALA A 82 7.97 -13.26 -2.91
CA ALA A 82 8.06 -12.33 -1.79
C ALA A 82 8.51 -10.94 -2.26
N ALA A 83 9.55 -10.86 -3.08
CA ALA A 83 10.05 -9.60 -3.65
C ALA A 83 8.99 -8.89 -4.51
N ALA A 84 8.26 -9.62 -5.36
CA ALA A 84 7.17 -9.06 -6.16
C ALA A 84 6.01 -8.55 -5.28
N THR A 85 5.69 -9.25 -4.20
CA THR A 85 4.68 -8.80 -3.23
C THR A 85 5.15 -7.52 -2.54
N LEU A 86 6.38 -7.49 -2.07
CA LEU A 86 6.95 -6.31 -1.42
C LEU A 86 6.95 -5.10 -2.36
N ALA A 87 7.38 -5.29 -3.61
CA ALA A 87 7.35 -4.23 -4.62
C ALA A 87 5.93 -3.71 -4.87
N ALA A 88 4.92 -4.59 -4.96
CA ALA A 88 3.53 -4.21 -5.13
C ALA A 88 2.98 -3.42 -3.93
N VAL A 89 3.34 -3.81 -2.70
CA VAL A 89 2.98 -3.05 -1.49
C VAL A 89 3.65 -1.68 -1.52
N LEU A 90 4.93 -1.59 -1.85
CA LEU A 90 5.63 -0.30 -1.94
C LEU A 90 5.01 0.62 -3.00
N VAL A 91 4.54 0.08 -4.14
CA VAL A 91 3.77 0.85 -5.13
C VAL A 91 2.48 1.39 -4.52
N ALA A 92 1.71 0.56 -3.81
CA ALA A 92 0.48 1.00 -3.16
C ALA A 92 0.73 2.06 -2.07
N LEU A 93 1.79 1.92 -1.28
CA LEU A 93 2.17 2.90 -0.25
C LEU A 93 2.67 4.21 -0.88
N TYR A 94 3.43 4.14 -1.98
CA TYR A 94 3.92 5.32 -2.69
C TYR A 94 2.79 6.15 -3.29
N LEU A 95 1.74 5.50 -3.77
CA LEU A 95 0.55 6.12 -4.34
C LEU A 95 -0.56 6.36 -3.29
N ALA A 96 -0.27 6.07 -2.01
CA ALA A 96 -1.26 6.23 -0.94
C ALA A 96 -1.66 7.70 -0.76
N PRO A 97 -2.96 7.96 -0.49
CA PRO A 97 -3.44 9.30 -0.19
C PRO A 97 -2.85 9.84 1.12
N PRO A 98 -2.93 11.17 1.31
CA PRO A 98 -3.46 12.14 0.38
C PRO A 98 -2.44 12.58 -0.66
N ASP A 99 -2.92 13.26 -1.71
CA ASP A 99 -2.04 13.95 -2.65
C ASP A 99 -1.12 14.93 -1.89
N PRO A 100 0.18 15.01 -2.24
CA PRO A 100 1.12 15.93 -1.60
C PRO A 100 0.64 17.37 -1.51
N GLN A 101 -0.22 17.83 -2.42
CA GLN A 101 -0.79 19.18 -2.41
C GLN A 101 -1.67 19.47 -1.17
N VAL A 102 -2.20 18.44 -0.52
CA VAL A 102 -2.96 18.59 0.75
C VAL A 102 -2.06 19.08 1.89
N PHE A 103 -0.76 18.77 1.84
CA PHE A 103 0.23 19.21 2.83
C PHE A 103 1.00 20.48 2.43
N GLY A 104 0.85 20.93 1.19
CA GLY A 104 1.49 22.13 0.66
C GLY A 104 1.58 22.10 -0.86
N ASN A 105 1.68 23.27 -1.47
CA ASN A 105 1.66 23.46 -2.92
C ASN A 105 3.00 23.96 -3.50
N THR A 106 4.05 24.01 -2.70
CA THR A 106 5.36 24.60 -3.06
C THR A 106 6.49 23.56 -3.02
N TRP A 107 6.18 22.31 -3.37
CA TRP A 107 7.19 21.25 -3.40
C TRP A 107 8.19 21.43 -4.54
N ALA A 108 9.48 21.40 -4.22
CA ALA A 108 10.51 21.27 -5.25
C ALA A 108 10.48 19.87 -5.90
N PRO A 109 11.02 19.70 -7.11
CA PRO A 109 11.03 18.40 -7.78
C PRO A 109 11.66 17.30 -6.91
N GLY A 110 10.88 16.25 -6.61
CA GLY A 110 11.30 15.11 -5.77
C GLY A 110 11.25 15.35 -4.25
N GLU A 111 10.99 16.56 -3.79
CA GLU A 111 10.93 16.88 -2.36
C GLU A 111 9.76 16.17 -1.68
N ALA A 112 8.57 16.21 -2.28
CA ALA A 112 7.40 15.49 -1.75
C ALA A 112 7.67 13.99 -1.59
N THR A 113 8.30 13.36 -2.59
CA THR A 113 8.68 11.93 -2.52
C THR A 113 9.66 11.68 -1.37
N ARG A 114 10.64 12.55 -1.19
CA ARG A 114 11.63 12.40 -0.12
C ARG A 114 11.00 12.56 1.26
N GLU A 115 10.21 13.61 1.47
CA GLU A 115 9.65 13.94 2.79
C GLU A 115 8.45 13.08 3.17
N LEU A 116 7.55 12.80 2.22
CA LEU A 116 6.31 12.10 2.50
C LEU A 116 6.41 10.57 2.36
N PHE A 117 7.47 10.06 1.71
CA PHE A 117 7.64 8.62 1.55
C PHE A 117 8.99 8.12 2.09
N VAL A 118 10.11 8.62 1.58
CA VAL A 118 11.44 8.09 1.95
C VAL A 118 11.77 8.40 3.42
N ALA A 119 11.53 9.62 3.89
CA ALA A 119 11.74 10.00 5.29
C ALA A 119 10.82 9.22 6.26
N GLN A 120 9.70 8.71 5.76
CA GLN A 120 8.71 7.94 6.54
C GLN A 120 8.98 6.43 6.57
N TRP A 121 10.22 5.99 6.32
CA TRP A 121 10.60 4.58 6.28
C TRP A 121 10.19 3.79 7.55
N ARG A 122 10.12 4.46 8.71
CA ARG A 122 9.68 3.88 9.98
C ARG A 122 8.21 3.44 9.97
N MET A 123 7.38 4.01 9.08
CA MET A 123 6.00 3.56 8.83
C MET A 123 5.94 2.62 7.62
N VAL A 124 6.64 2.96 6.56
CA VAL A 124 6.64 2.20 5.30
C VAL A 124 7.07 0.75 5.51
N LEU A 125 8.19 0.53 6.19
CA LEU A 125 8.74 -0.82 6.36
C LEU A 125 7.84 -1.74 7.20
N PRO A 126 7.35 -1.36 8.39
CA PRO A 126 6.46 -2.22 9.16
C PRO A 126 5.16 -2.56 8.43
N ILE A 127 4.55 -1.60 7.75
CA ILE A 127 3.32 -1.83 6.98
C ILE A 127 3.61 -2.79 5.82
N ALA A 128 4.71 -2.58 5.09
CA ALA A 128 5.10 -3.43 3.97
C ALA A 128 5.40 -4.87 4.40
N PHE A 129 6.13 -5.06 5.48
CA PHE A 129 6.42 -6.39 6.01
C PHE A 129 5.18 -7.07 6.61
N ALA A 130 4.29 -6.34 7.27
CA ALA A 130 3.03 -6.89 7.78
C ALA A 130 2.14 -7.37 6.61
N ALA A 131 1.99 -6.57 5.56
CA ALA A 131 1.24 -6.96 4.37
C ALA A 131 1.86 -8.17 3.67
N LEU A 132 3.19 -8.23 3.55
CA LEU A 132 3.91 -9.39 3.02
C LEU A 132 3.63 -10.65 3.87
N ALA A 133 3.76 -10.56 5.19
CA ALA A 133 3.53 -11.67 6.10
C ALA A 133 2.09 -12.20 6.03
N LEU A 134 1.10 -11.31 6.03
CA LEU A 134 -0.32 -11.67 5.90
C LEU A 134 -0.59 -12.40 4.58
N ARG A 135 -0.06 -11.89 3.47
CA ARG A 135 -0.23 -12.53 2.16
C ARG A 135 0.41 -13.91 2.08
N LEU A 136 1.64 -14.05 2.57
CA LEU A 136 2.34 -15.33 2.58
C LEU A 136 1.66 -16.33 3.53
N GLY A 137 1.22 -15.87 4.69
CA GLY A 137 0.46 -16.66 5.67
C GLY A 137 -0.83 -17.22 5.07
N LEU A 138 -1.64 -16.38 4.42
CA LEU A 138 -2.87 -16.83 3.78
C LEU A 138 -2.58 -17.88 2.70
N ARG A 139 -1.58 -17.65 1.85
CA ARG A 139 -1.20 -18.62 0.80
C ARG A 139 -0.76 -19.95 1.39
N SER A 140 -0.01 -19.93 2.49
CA SER A 140 0.43 -21.16 3.17
C SER A 140 -0.74 -21.95 3.77
N MET A 141 -1.73 -21.24 4.33
CA MET A 141 -2.95 -21.86 4.86
C MET A 141 -3.78 -22.52 3.74
N LEU A 142 -3.99 -21.83 2.63
CA LEU A 142 -4.74 -22.37 1.50
C LEU A 142 -4.04 -23.57 0.84
N ALA A 143 -2.71 -23.59 0.82
CA ALA A 143 -1.96 -24.73 0.32
C ALA A 143 -2.12 -25.98 1.21
N ARG A 144 -2.28 -25.81 2.53
CA ARG A 144 -2.49 -26.90 3.48
C ARG A 144 -3.94 -27.43 3.50
N SER A 145 -4.91 -26.57 3.23
CA SER A 145 -6.33 -26.96 3.21
C SER A 145 -6.77 -27.66 1.93
N GLY A 146 -5.94 -27.65 0.89
CA GLY A 146 -6.23 -28.30 -0.39
C GLY A 146 -5.64 -29.71 -0.55
N THR A 147 -5.01 -30.23 0.51
CA THR A 147 -4.54 -31.63 0.63
C THR A 147 -5.45 -32.43 1.52
#